data_5bfeb220e3d0e02c346a61475fb0cd5f
#
_entry.id   5bfeb220e3d0e02c346a61475fb0cd5f
#
_cell.length_a   1.000
_cell.length_b   1.000
_cell.length_c   1.000
_cell.angle_alpha   90.00
_cell.angle_beta   90.00
_cell.angle_gamma   90.00
#
_symmetry.space_group_name_H-M   'P 1'
#
loop_
_entity.id
_entity.type
_entity.pdbx_description
1 polymer ?
#
loop_
_entity_poly.entity_id
_entity_poly.type
_entity_poly.pdbx_seq_one_letter_code
_entity_poly.pdbx_strand_id
1 'polypeptide(L)'
;MSKRINKVNELIKQTVSTLLLKEEYFEKDILVTVTQVKTAPDLSKTSVFISVMPEEKSDLVIKVLNRNIYDLQQKFNKKMFMKRVPKIIFRQETKTKEADRIEKLLDELKKQKKTDNIQTEE
;
A
#
# COMPACT_ATOMS: atom_id res chain seq x y z
N MET A 1 -11.91 5.56 12.41
CA MET A 1 -11.33 4.30 12.02
C MET A 1 -11.62 3.24 13.03
N SER A 2 -12.02 2.10 12.61
CA SER A 2 -12.30 1.06 13.57
C SER A 2 -11.01 0.33 13.95
N LYS A 3 -10.97 -0.14 15.19
CA LYS A 3 -9.84 -0.92 15.67
C LYS A 3 -9.65 -2.19 14.85
N ARG A 4 -10.75 -2.70 14.30
CA ARG A 4 -10.73 -3.91 13.49
C ARG A 4 -9.90 -3.71 12.22
N ILE A 5 -10.10 -2.57 11.55
CA ILE A 5 -9.34 -2.25 10.34
C ILE A 5 -7.87 -2.09 10.67
N ASN A 6 -7.55 -1.47 11.80
CA ASN A 6 -6.16 -1.31 12.20
C ASN A 6 -5.47 -2.65 12.44
N LYS A 7 -6.17 -3.59 13.05
CA LYS A 7 -5.63 -4.93 13.28
C LYS A 7 -5.43 -5.67 11.97
N VAL A 8 -6.37 -5.53 11.04
CA VAL A 8 -6.25 -6.14 9.72
C VAL A 8 -5.05 -5.55 8.99
N ASN A 9 -4.88 -4.23 9.03
CA ASN A 9 -3.75 -3.59 8.38
C ASN A 9 -2.42 -4.11 8.94
N GLU A 10 -2.34 -4.29 10.23
CA GLU A 10 -1.12 -4.78 10.86
C GLU A 10 -0.80 -6.20 10.44
N LEU A 11 -1.83 -7.05 10.41
CA LEU A 11 -1.65 -8.42 9.97
C LEU A 11 -1.23 -8.49 8.51
N ILE A 12 -1.84 -7.68 7.66
CA ILE A 12 -1.48 -7.63 6.25
C ILE A 12 -0.03 -7.17 6.09
N LYS A 13 0.36 -6.15 6.83
CA LYS A 13 1.72 -5.64 6.78
C LYS A 13 2.72 -6.73 7.09
N GLN A 14 2.50 -7.48 8.16
CA GLN A 14 3.38 -8.55 8.56
C GLN A 14 3.42 -9.66 7.52
N THR A 15 2.27 -10.02 7.00
CA THR A 15 2.17 -11.12 6.05
C THR A 15 2.87 -10.77 4.74
N VAL A 16 2.61 -9.57 4.21
CA VAL A 16 3.24 -9.15 2.95
C VAL A 16 4.74 -8.99 3.13
N SER A 17 5.18 -8.42 4.25
CA SER A 17 6.60 -8.26 4.53
C SER A 17 7.32 -9.60 4.50
N THR A 18 6.72 -10.60 5.14
CA THR A 18 7.28 -11.94 5.17
C THR A 18 7.34 -12.55 3.78
N LEU A 19 6.27 -12.37 2.99
CA LEU A 19 6.24 -12.89 1.64
C LEU A 19 7.33 -12.29 0.76
N LEU A 20 7.52 -10.97 0.86
CA LEU A 20 8.54 -10.31 0.06
C LEU A 20 9.94 -10.77 0.42
N LEU A 21 10.18 -11.07 1.68
CA LEU A 21 11.47 -11.59 2.11
C LEU A 21 11.72 -13.00 1.59
N LYS A 22 10.68 -13.83 1.55
CA LYS A 22 10.83 -15.21 1.14
C LYS A 22 10.96 -15.40 -0.35
N GLU A 23 10.27 -14.56 -1.13
CA GLU A 23 10.19 -14.79 -2.57
C GLU A 23 11.43 -14.36 -3.35
N GLU A 24 12.28 -13.54 -2.76
CA GLU A 24 13.54 -13.14 -3.39
C GLU A 24 13.39 -12.66 -4.84
N TYR A 25 12.43 -11.79 -5.08
CA TYR A 25 12.25 -11.22 -6.41
C TYR A 25 13.33 -10.22 -6.80
N PHE A 26 14.11 -9.74 -5.86
CA PHE A 26 15.04 -8.65 -6.08
C PHE A 26 16.46 -9.03 -5.77
N GLU A 27 17.41 -8.30 -6.40
CA GLU A 27 18.81 -8.51 -6.10
C GLU A 27 19.11 -8.16 -4.64
N LYS A 28 20.20 -8.72 -4.12
CA LYS A 28 20.52 -8.56 -2.70
C LYS A 28 20.81 -7.13 -2.29
N ASP A 29 21.20 -6.29 -3.23
CA ASP A 29 21.49 -4.89 -2.93
C ASP A 29 20.25 -4.02 -2.96
N ILE A 30 19.09 -4.59 -3.27
CA ILE A 30 17.83 -3.84 -3.24
C ILE A 30 17.07 -4.22 -1.98
N LEU A 31 16.76 -3.19 -1.18
CA LEU A 31 15.98 -3.38 0.04
C LEU A 31 14.58 -2.82 -0.17
N VAL A 32 13.57 -3.67 0.03
CA VAL A 32 12.17 -3.28 -0.09
C VAL A 32 11.51 -3.44 1.28
N THR A 33 10.91 -2.37 1.78
CA THR A 33 10.28 -2.36 3.10
C THR A 33 8.83 -1.93 2.97
N VAL A 34 7.93 -2.67 3.61
CA VAL A 34 6.53 -2.24 3.69
C VAL A 34 6.43 -1.21 4.80
N THR A 35 6.04 0.01 4.44
CA THR A 35 5.99 1.12 5.39
C THR A 35 4.60 1.33 5.96
N GLN A 36 3.57 1.05 5.17
CA GLN A 36 2.21 1.35 5.58
C GLN A 36 1.23 0.51 4.80
N VAL A 37 0.12 0.17 5.41
CA VAL A 37 -0.95 -0.57 4.76
C VAL A 37 -2.27 0.15 5.03
N LYS A 38 -3.05 0.36 3.99
CA LYS A 38 -4.37 0.97 4.11
C LYS A 38 -5.39 0.08 3.42
N THR A 39 -6.33 -0.44 4.18
CA THR A 39 -7.34 -1.34 3.67
C THR A 39 -8.69 -0.62 3.58
N ALA A 40 -9.41 -0.85 2.49
CA ALA A 40 -10.74 -0.29 2.34
C ALA A 40 -11.68 -0.88 3.40
N PRO A 41 -12.63 -0.08 3.91
CA PRO A 41 -13.52 -0.56 4.97
C PRO A 41 -14.32 -1.81 4.59
N ASP A 42 -14.63 -1.97 3.29
CA ASP A 42 -15.36 -3.14 2.82
C ASP A 42 -14.45 -4.32 2.53
N LEU A 43 -13.15 -4.20 2.82
CA LEU A 43 -12.14 -5.23 2.62
C LEU A 43 -11.99 -5.66 1.16
N SER A 44 -12.35 -4.79 0.23
CA SER A 44 -12.24 -5.11 -1.19
C SER A 44 -10.81 -5.00 -1.71
N LYS A 45 -10.04 -4.09 -1.15
CA LYS A 45 -8.67 -3.87 -1.59
C LYS A 45 -7.84 -3.30 -0.46
N THR A 46 -6.53 -3.51 -0.57
CA THR A 46 -5.58 -2.98 0.40
C THR A 46 -4.40 -2.37 -0.35
N SER A 47 -4.05 -1.14 0.00
CA SER A 47 -2.89 -0.46 -0.56
C SER A 47 -1.69 -0.74 0.33
N VAL A 48 -0.67 -1.35 -0.24
CA VAL A 48 0.57 -1.66 0.49
C VAL A 48 1.64 -0.71 0.01
N PHE A 49 2.06 0.19 0.89
CA PHE A 49 3.07 1.19 0.58
C PHE A 49 4.45 0.63 0.88
N ILE A 50 5.36 0.80 -0.06
CA ILE A 50 6.71 0.28 0.08
C ILE A 50 7.75 1.39 -0.08
N SER A 51 8.87 1.20 0.60
CA SER A 51 10.03 2.04 0.47
C SER A 51 11.16 1.21 -0.13
N VAL A 52 11.89 1.78 -1.07
CA VAL A 52 12.94 1.06 -1.79
C VAL A 52 14.28 1.76 -1.62
N MET A 53 15.33 0.97 -1.35
CA MET A 53 16.70 1.47 -1.28
C MET A 53 17.55 0.66 -2.25
N PRO A 54 18.24 1.25 -3.18
CA PRO A 54 18.29 2.70 -3.47
C PRO A 54 17.01 3.19 -4.16
N GLU A 55 16.68 4.45 -3.94
CA GLU A 55 15.44 5.02 -4.44
C GLU A 55 15.25 4.90 -5.94
N GLU A 56 16.33 4.98 -6.68
CA GLU A 56 16.27 4.92 -8.14
C GLU A 56 15.76 3.58 -8.65
N LYS A 57 15.73 2.57 -7.80
CA LYS A 57 15.21 1.26 -8.16
C LYS A 57 13.71 1.11 -7.89
N SER A 58 13.07 2.17 -7.37
CA SER A 58 11.66 2.10 -7.01
C SER A 58 10.75 1.70 -8.15
N ASP A 59 10.95 2.29 -9.33
CA ASP A 59 10.11 1.96 -10.48
C ASP A 59 10.28 0.50 -10.90
N LEU A 60 11.52 0.02 -10.86
CA LEU A 60 11.78 -1.37 -11.19
C LEU A 60 11.09 -2.30 -10.20
N VAL A 61 11.17 -1.98 -8.91
CA VAL A 61 10.55 -2.80 -7.88
C VAL A 61 9.03 -2.86 -8.07
N ILE A 62 8.41 -1.73 -8.32
CA ILE A 62 6.96 -1.70 -8.55
C ILE A 62 6.59 -2.55 -9.76
N LYS A 63 7.38 -2.47 -10.84
CA LYS A 63 7.12 -3.28 -12.02
C LYS A 63 7.22 -4.76 -11.71
N VAL A 64 8.24 -5.17 -10.97
CA VAL A 64 8.44 -6.57 -10.62
C VAL A 64 7.29 -7.07 -9.76
N LEU A 65 6.87 -6.28 -8.78
CA LEU A 65 5.76 -6.65 -7.92
C LEU A 65 4.46 -6.80 -8.71
N ASN A 66 4.20 -5.87 -9.62
CA ASN A 66 2.99 -5.95 -10.43
C ASN A 66 3.02 -7.12 -11.40
N ARG A 67 4.20 -7.46 -11.91
CA ARG A 67 4.33 -8.62 -12.78
C ARG A 67 4.04 -9.92 -12.04
N ASN A 68 4.37 -9.96 -10.76
CA ASN A 68 4.18 -11.15 -9.94
C ASN A 68 2.97 -11.06 -9.03
N ILE A 69 2.08 -10.10 -9.30
CA ILE A 69 0.97 -9.83 -8.39
C ILE A 69 0.03 -11.02 -8.23
N TYR A 70 -0.21 -11.75 -9.30
CA TYR A 70 -1.11 -12.91 -9.22
C TYR A 70 -0.54 -13.96 -8.25
N ASP A 71 0.73 -14.28 -8.42
CA ASP A 71 1.38 -15.27 -7.57
C ASP A 71 1.42 -14.79 -6.11
N LEU A 72 1.76 -13.54 -5.90
CA LEU A 72 1.78 -12.96 -4.56
C LEU A 72 0.40 -12.99 -3.92
N GLN A 73 -0.62 -12.66 -4.70
CA GLN A 73 -1.99 -12.65 -4.18
C GLN A 73 -2.41 -14.06 -3.77
N GLN A 74 -2.06 -15.08 -4.55
CA GLN A 74 -2.40 -16.44 -4.21
C GLN A 74 -1.73 -16.88 -2.92
N LYS A 75 -0.47 -16.55 -2.75
CA LYS A 75 0.27 -16.88 -1.53
C LYS A 75 -0.29 -16.10 -0.34
N PHE A 76 -0.64 -14.85 -0.55
CA PHE A 76 -1.25 -14.02 0.47
C PHE A 76 -2.59 -14.61 0.92
N ASN A 77 -3.41 -15.01 -0.05
CA ASN A 77 -4.71 -15.61 0.25
C ASN A 77 -4.58 -16.83 1.15
N LYS A 78 -3.56 -17.64 0.90
CA LYS A 78 -3.34 -18.86 1.69
C LYS A 78 -2.94 -18.56 3.12
N LYS A 79 -2.29 -17.42 3.34
CA LYS A 79 -1.81 -17.07 4.67
C LYS A 79 -2.83 -16.30 5.50
N MET A 80 -3.84 -15.72 4.84
CA MET A 80 -4.86 -14.93 5.54
C MET A 80 -6.07 -15.79 5.82
N PHE A 81 -6.43 -15.90 7.09
CA PHE A 81 -7.61 -16.67 7.49
C PHE A 81 -8.80 -15.74 7.61
N MET A 82 -9.31 -15.31 6.47
CA MET A 82 -10.44 -14.39 6.39
C MET A 82 -11.41 -14.86 5.34
N LYS A 83 -12.67 -14.56 5.55
CA LYS A 83 -13.69 -14.88 4.56
C LYS A 83 -13.46 -14.13 3.27
N ARG A 84 -13.12 -12.85 3.40
CA ARG A 84 -12.84 -12.00 2.25
C ARG A 84 -11.43 -11.45 2.39
N VAL A 85 -10.57 -11.81 1.46
CA VAL A 85 -9.19 -11.35 1.47
C VAL A 85 -9.07 -10.18 0.49
N PRO A 86 -8.56 -9.03 0.95
CA PRO A 86 -8.45 -7.85 0.07
C PRO A 86 -7.47 -8.08 -1.07
N LYS A 87 -7.74 -7.41 -2.17
CA LYS A 87 -6.83 -7.41 -3.32
C LYS A 87 -5.66 -6.48 -3.02
N ILE A 88 -4.45 -6.98 -3.19
CA ILE A 88 -3.24 -6.20 -2.90
C ILE A 88 -2.93 -5.24 -4.05
N ILE A 89 -2.64 -3.99 -3.69
CA ILE A 89 -2.17 -2.98 -4.64
C ILE A 89 -0.91 -2.39 -4.05
N PHE A 90 0.21 -2.50 -4.77
CA PHE A 90 1.47 -1.94 -4.30
C PHE A 90 1.60 -0.49 -4.72
N ARG A 91 2.04 0.35 -3.79
CA ARG A 91 2.27 1.76 -4.05
C ARG A 91 3.61 2.18 -3.46
N GLN A 92 4.26 3.11 -4.10
CA GLN A 92 5.53 3.62 -3.60
C GLN A 92 5.27 4.67 -2.52
N GLU A 93 6.00 4.54 -1.42
CA GLU A 93 5.93 5.52 -0.34
C GLU A 93 6.89 6.65 -0.65
N THR A 94 6.42 7.88 -0.64
CA THR A 94 7.27 9.04 -0.84
C THR A 94 7.50 9.69 0.51
N LYS A 95 8.75 9.73 0.94
CA LYS A 95 9.06 10.22 2.30
C LYS A 95 9.80 11.54 2.36
N THR A 96 9.78 12.33 1.32
CA THR A 96 10.38 13.64 1.39
C THR A 96 9.43 14.59 2.12
N LYS A 97 10.00 15.56 2.84
CA LYS A 97 9.17 16.54 3.53
C LYS A 97 8.29 17.29 2.56
N GLU A 98 8.79 17.54 1.37
CA GLU A 98 8.01 18.22 0.36
C GLU A 98 6.81 17.39 -0.08
N ALA A 99 7.03 16.12 -0.30
CA ALA A 99 5.93 15.23 -0.70
C ALA A 99 4.86 15.17 0.36
N ASP A 100 5.26 15.05 1.62
CA ASP A 100 4.31 15.02 2.73
C ASP A 100 3.50 16.30 2.78
N ARG A 101 4.15 17.43 2.57
CA ARG A 101 3.47 18.72 2.59
C ARG A 101 2.46 18.82 1.46
N ILE A 102 2.85 18.37 0.27
CA ILE A 102 1.97 18.41 -0.89
C ILE A 102 0.77 17.50 -0.68
N GLU A 103 0.99 16.32 -0.14
CA GLU A 103 -0.11 15.39 0.12
C GLU A 103 -1.10 15.97 1.12
N LYS A 104 -0.59 16.60 2.17
CA LYS A 104 -1.47 17.24 3.14
C LYS A 104 -2.30 18.36 2.52
N LEU A 105 -1.66 19.15 1.68
CA LEU A 105 -2.36 20.22 1.00
C LEU A 105 -3.43 19.68 0.07
N LEU A 106 -3.12 18.63 -0.65
CA LEU A 106 -4.09 18.00 -1.53
C LEU A 106 -5.27 17.44 -0.76
N ASP A 107 -4.99 16.83 0.38
CA ASP A 107 -6.06 16.30 1.23
C ASP A 107 -6.98 17.40 1.72
N GLU A 108 -6.40 18.52 2.14
CA GLU A 108 -7.18 19.66 2.59
C GLU A 108 -8.03 20.23 1.47
N LEU A 109 -7.45 20.32 0.28
CA LEU A 109 -8.18 20.80 -0.87
C LEU A 109 -9.34 19.88 -1.24
N LYS A 110 -9.11 18.59 -1.14
CA LYS A 110 -10.16 17.62 -1.41
C LYS A 110 -11.30 17.75 -0.42
N LYS A 111 -10.97 17.98 0.84
CA LYS A 111 -11.99 18.18 1.86
C LYS A 111 -12.79 19.44 1.59
N GLN A 112 -12.10 20.51 1.20
CA GLN A 112 -12.79 21.74 0.84
C GLN A 112 -13.68 21.55 -0.36
N LYS A 113 -13.19 20.85 -1.37
CA LYS A 113 -13.99 20.60 -2.55
C LYS A 113 -15.23 19.80 -2.23
N LYS A 114 -15.12 18.84 -1.33
CA LYS A 114 -16.29 18.09 -0.92
C LYS A 114 -17.31 18.97 -0.28
N THR A 115 -16.85 19.88 0.56
CA THR A 115 -17.75 20.84 1.21
C THR A 115 -18.33 21.79 0.20
N ASP A 116 -17.50 22.28 -0.71
CA ASP A 116 -17.94 23.22 -1.73
C ASP A 116 -18.82 22.59 -2.77
N ASN A 117 -18.59 21.33 -3.08
CA ASN A 117 -19.38 20.63 -4.09
C ASN A 117 -20.82 20.50 -3.70
N ILE A 118 -21.09 20.54 -2.44
CA ILE A 118 -22.46 20.58 -2.00
C ILE A 118 -23.08 21.87 -2.47
N GLN A 119 -22.27 22.90 -2.66
CA GLN A 119 -22.73 24.21 -3.05
C GLN A 119 -22.52 24.46 -4.52
N THR A 120 -21.31 24.29 -5.02
CA THR A 120 -20.96 24.70 -6.35
C THR A 120 -20.73 23.60 -7.28
N GLU A 121 -20.51 22.40 -6.82
CA GLU A 121 -20.32 21.42 -7.78
C GLU A 121 -19.10 21.52 -8.49
N GLU A 122 -18.21 21.49 -8.39
CA GLU A 122 -17.04 21.59 -9.09
C GLU A 122 -16.44 20.33 -9.40
#